data_707f9f73cd4ce2f318295048903d030e
#
_entry.id   707f9f73cd4ce2f318295048903d030e
#
_cell.length_a   1.000
_cell.length_b   1.000
_cell.length_c   1.000
_cell.angle_alpha   90.00
_cell.angle_beta   90.00
_cell.angle_gamma   90.00
#
_symmetry.space_group_name_H-M   'P 1'
#
loop_
_entity.id
_entity.type
_entity.pdbx_description
1 polymer ?
#
loop_
_entity_poly.entity_id
_entity_poly.type
_entity_poly.pdbx_seq_one_letter_code
_entity_poly.pdbx_strand_id
1 'polypeptide(L)'
;ATGVPWQDINYGGYIQLQDIGPMKTIVAGNYQASYGYGLVVGSPFKRGKTAYIQSTATTSEGLKKFTSVGEDYHYFHGIGATAKVSQWADVSAFYSLREEKDNLWHHMVGVNATARWKRLKVGITAIENILSDSSQAVIGINARWNLGKVDMWGELATTQGDKWGIGGIAGVRYTPISDLNLLAIYRYYSADYRNTYANALCSKTNINNEHGGYIGLEYNRLKHWQLSAFGDIWRDGFETMAQADFLPKKHYRMHTRFRVKRKNDKDTYSLRWNMAYTFGQWHLKTQADGNLVQAQEALTYGWSLFQDVEYRFAQVPIVLQLRAQGFDAKQWDNRVYIYENDVLYAYAIPFVYGVG
;
A
#
# COMPACT_ATOMS: atom_id res chain seq x y z
N ALA A 1 25.76 -19.91 -6.36
CA ALA A 1 24.85 -19.31 -5.40
C ALA A 1 25.46 -19.51 -4.01
N THR A 2 26.02 -18.47 -3.43
CA THR A 2 26.46 -18.47 -2.04
C THR A 2 25.16 -18.40 -1.20
N GLY A 3 24.87 -19.48 -0.46
CA GLY A 3 23.72 -19.50 0.44
C GLY A 3 23.85 -18.39 1.48
N VAL A 4 22.73 -17.78 1.85
CA VAL A 4 22.66 -16.81 2.95
C VAL A 4 23.12 -17.54 4.22
N PRO A 5 24.09 -17.01 4.98
CA PRO A 5 24.50 -17.59 6.25
C PRO A 5 23.28 -17.71 7.20
N TRP A 6 23.21 -18.77 7.99
CA TRP A 6 22.11 -19.00 8.94
C TRP A 6 21.89 -17.83 9.93
N GLN A 7 22.95 -17.06 10.18
CA GLN A 7 22.96 -15.88 11.04
C GLN A 7 22.20 -14.69 10.42
N ASP A 8 22.05 -14.66 9.10
CA ASP A 8 21.38 -13.58 8.36
C ASP A 8 19.90 -13.93 8.02
N ILE A 9 19.38 -15.05 8.55
CA ILE A 9 18.00 -15.47 8.34
C ILE A 9 17.11 -14.77 9.37
N ASN A 10 16.20 -13.94 8.90
CA ASN A 10 15.18 -13.34 9.75
C ASN A 10 14.10 -14.36 10.12
N TYR A 11 13.97 -14.67 11.39
CA TYR A 11 12.92 -15.55 11.90
C TYR A 11 11.74 -14.73 12.41
N GLY A 12 10.55 -15.14 12.08
CA GLY A 12 9.33 -14.51 12.56
C GLY A 12 8.33 -15.55 13.06
N GLY A 13 7.73 -15.28 14.20
CA GLY A 13 6.67 -16.08 14.78
C GLY A 13 5.58 -15.22 15.38
N TYR A 14 4.37 -15.76 15.45
CA TYR A 14 3.24 -15.07 16.08
C TYR A 14 2.26 -16.07 16.67
N ILE A 15 1.52 -15.58 17.68
CA ILE A 15 0.29 -16.19 18.19
C ILE A 15 -0.80 -15.15 18.08
N GLN A 16 -1.94 -15.47 17.50
CA GLN A 16 -3.09 -14.58 17.42
C GLN A 16 -4.34 -15.31 17.91
N LEU A 17 -4.99 -14.74 18.90
CA LEU A 17 -6.29 -15.18 19.44
C LEU A 17 -7.35 -14.14 19.08
N GLN A 18 -8.55 -14.59 18.73
CA GLN A 18 -9.65 -13.72 18.33
C GLN A 18 -10.94 -14.12 19.05
N ASP A 19 -11.75 -13.10 19.39
CA ASP A 19 -13.09 -13.25 19.92
C ASP A 19 -13.19 -14.10 21.20
N ILE A 20 -12.29 -13.84 22.18
CA ILE A 20 -12.28 -14.50 23.50
C ILE A 20 -12.88 -13.56 24.53
N GLY A 21 -14.16 -13.76 24.88
CA GLY A 21 -14.87 -12.91 25.83
C GLY A 21 -14.92 -11.45 25.34
N PRO A 22 -14.47 -10.48 26.16
CA PRO A 22 -14.41 -9.08 25.74
C PRO A 22 -13.24 -8.76 24.80
N MET A 23 -12.27 -9.68 24.65
CA MET A 23 -11.08 -9.49 23.83
C MET A 23 -11.38 -9.83 22.38
N LYS A 24 -11.34 -8.83 21.52
CA LYS A 24 -11.48 -9.02 20.05
C LYS A 24 -10.24 -9.63 19.41
N THR A 25 -9.07 -9.21 19.87
CA THR A 25 -7.79 -9.66 19.34
C THR A 25 -6.75 -9.59 20.43
N ILE A 26 -5.97 -10.65 20.55
CA ILE A 26 -4.71 -10.67 21.30
C ILE A 26 -3.67 -11.19 20.32
N VAL A 27 -2.55 -10.50 20.21
CA VAL A 27 -1.44 -10.92 19.34
C VAL A 27 -0.14 -10.84 20.11
N ALA A 28 0.71 -11.84 19.95
CA ALA A 28 2.06 -11.89 20.49
C ALA A 28 3.05 -12.35 19.43
N GLY A 29 4.30 -11.88 19.48
CA GLY A 29 5.33 -12.08 18.48
C GLY A 29 5.28 -11.01 17.38
N ASN A 30 5.34 -11.39 16.10
CA ASN A 30 5.34 -10.43 15.01
C ASN A 30 3.92 -10.02 14.63
N TYR A 31 3.66 -8.72 14.67
CA TYR A 31 2.35 -8.18 14.35
C TYR A 31 2.45 -6.80 13.68
N GLN A 32 1.34 -6.33 13.15
CA GLN A 32 1.14 -4.98 12.64
C GLN A 32 -0.03 -4.32 13.36
N ALA A 33 0.08 -3.02 13.56
CA ALA A 33 -1.00 -2.16 14.01
C ALA A 33 -1.30 -1.15 12.91
N SER A 34 -2.57 -0.83 12.69
CA SER A 34 -2.97 0.20 11.75
C SER A 34 -4.26 0.85 12.24
N TYR A 35 -4.27 2.17 12.37
CA TYR A 35 -5.43 2.93 12.82
C TYR A 35 -5.57 4.22 12.00
N GLY A 36 -6.80 4.72 11.91
CA GLY A 36 -7.09 5.91 11.15
C GLY A 36 -6.72 5.79 9.67
N TYR A 37 -6.09 6.79 9.12
CA TYR A 37 -5.63 6.84 7.73
C TYR A 37 -4.11 6.75 7.61
N GLY A 38 -3.46 6.32 8.70
CA GLY A 38 -2.05 5.99 8.75
C GLY A 38 -1.12 7.15 9.03
N LEU A 39 -1.60 8.24 9.62
CA LEU A 39 -0.71 9.30 10.09
C LEU A 39 0.03 8.89 11.36
N VAL A 40 -0.66 8.32 12.35
CA VAL A 40 -0.03 7.89 13.59
C VAL A 40 0.63 6.52 13.42
N VAL A 41 -0.12 5.53 13.01
CA VAL A 41 0.39 4.18 12.73
C VAL A 41 -0.37 3.57 11.55
N GLY A 42 0.37 3.20 10.53
CA GLY A 42 -0.17 2.60 9.31
C GLY A 42 0.33 1.18 9.07
N SER A 43 -0.24 0.51 8.08
CA SER A 43 0.22 -0.81 7.65
C SER A 43 1.70 -0.75 7.23
N PRO A 44 2.52 -1.78 7.53
CA PRO A 44 3.91 -1.84 7.05
C PRO A 44 4.07 -1.79 5.53
N PHE A 45 3.04 -2.22 4.80
CA PHE A 45 3.07 -2.21 3.34
C PHE A 45 2.74 -0.82 2.80
N LYS A 46 3.67 -0.25 2.03
CA LYS A 46 3.48 1.06 1.41
C LYS A 46 2.30 1.03 0.45
N ARG A 47 1.40 1.99 0.61
CA ARG A 47 0.24 2.15 -0.26
C ARG A 47 0.64 2.89 -1.53
N GLY A 48 0.41 2.23 -2.67
CA GLY A 48 0.52 2.86 -3.97
C GLY A 48 -0.83 3.41 -4.45
N LYS A 49 -0.77 4.39 -5.34
CA LYS A 49 -1.93 4.81 -6.11
C LYS A 49 -2.20 3.77 -7.20
N THR A 50 -3.42 3.26 -7.27
CA THR A 50 -3.79 2.17 -8.17
C THR A 50 -5.00 2.54 -9.02
N ALA A 51 -5.28 1.71 -10.03
CA ALA A 51 -6.50 1.81 -10.82
C ALA A 51 -7.78 1.65 -9.99
N TYR A 52 -7.70 0.92 -8.88
CA TYR A 52 -8.80 0.82 -7.91
C TYR A 52 -8.72 1.98 -6.94
N ILE A 53 -9.35 3.10 -7.29
CA ILE A 53 -9.27 4.34 -6.51
C ILE A 53 -9.74 4.16 -5.07
N GLN A 54 -10.70 3.25 -4.84
CA GLN A 54 -11.22 2.96 -3.50
C GLN A 54 -10.13 2.41 -2.56
N SER A 55 -9.13 1.69 -3.08
CA SER A 55 -8.02 1.17 -2.27
C SER A 55 -7.11 2.29 -1.73
N THR A 56 -7.07 3.43 -2.40
CA THR A 56 -6.31 4.61 -1.97
C THR A 56 -6.84 5.21 -0.67
N ALA A 57 -8.16 5.09 -0.42
CA ALA A 57 -8.84 5.62 0.76
C ALA A 57 -9.12 4.56 1.84
N THR A 58 -8.92 3.27 1.54
CA THR A 58 -9.27 2.19 2.46
C THR A 58 -8.11 1.89 3.39
N THR A 59 -8.37 1.79 4.69
CA THR A 59 -7.38 1.38 5.69
C THR A 59 -7.75 0.01 6.28
N SER A 60 -6.74 -0.80 6.53
CA SER A 60 -6.88 -2.03 7.31
C SER A 60 -6.65 -1.69 8.77
N GLU A 61 -7.70 -1.67 9.58
CA GLU A 61 -7.60 -1.27 10.98
C GLU A 61 -7.42 -2.43 11.94
N GLY A 62 -6.79 -2.13 13.07
CA GLY A 62 -6.60 -3.02 14.21
C GLY A 62 -5.24 -3.70 14.24
N LEU A 63 -5.12 -4.60 15.20
CA LEU A 63 -3.94 -5.45 15.39
C LEU A 63 -4.10 -6.71 14.55
N LYS A 64 -3.05 -7.09 13.82
CA LYS A 64 -3.03 -8.29 12.98
C LYS A 64 -1.65 -8.94 13.04
N LYS A 65 -1.62 -10.25 12.90
CA LYS A 65 -0.37 -10.98 12.70
C LYS A 65 0.41 -10.43 11.51
N PHE A 66 1.72 -10.52 11.56
CA PHE A 66 2.60 -10.15 10.47
C PHE A 66 3.56 -11.29 10.16
N THR A 67 3.68 -11.64 8.87
CA THR A 67 4.44 -12.81 8.42
C THR A 67 5.64 -12.46 7.55
N SER A 68 5.67 -11.23 7.00
CA SER A 68 6.75 -10.77 6.12
C SER A 68 7.85 -10.12 6.94
N VAL A 69 8.75 -10.94 7.45
CA VAL A 69 9.88 -10.48 8.26
C VAL A 69 11.03 -10.07 7.33
N GLY A 70 11.24 -8.77 7.19
CA GLY A 70 12.33 -8.20 6.40
C GLY A 70 12.76 -6.88 7.03
N GLU A 71 13.98 -6.47 6.79
CA GLU A 71 14.53 -5.21 7.32
C GLU A 71 13.76 -3.96 6.83
N ASP A 72 13.17 -4.06 5.64
CA ASP A 72 12.46 -2.94 5.01
C ASP A 72 11.05 -2.71 5.53
N TYR A 73 10.54 -3.58 6.43
CA TYR A 73 9.19 -3.47 6.94
C TYR A 73 9.15 -2.98 8.39
N HIS A 74 8.36 -1.94 8.65
CA HIS A 74 8.10 -1.43 10.00
C HIS A 74 6.98 -2.23 10.68
N TYR A 75 7.26 -3.50 11.01
CA TYR A 75 6.37 -4.34 11.80
C TYR A 75 6.73 -4.25 13.30
N PHE A 76 5.85 -4.73 14.14
CA PHE A 76 6.04 -4.76 15.59
C PHE A 76 6.40 -6.17 16.05
N HIS A 77 7.26 -6.26 17.06
CA HIS A 77 7.58 -7.51 17.75
C HIS A 77 7.31 -7.35 19.23
N GLY A 78 6.33 -8.08 19.77
CA GLY A 78 5.92 -7.91 21.15
C GLY A 78 4.50 -8.41 21.41
N ILE A 79 3.67 -7.58 22.04
CA ILE A 79 2.31 -7.95 22.41
C ILE A 79 1.34 -6.82 22.13
N GLY A 80 0.13 -7.18 21.71
CA GLY A 80 -0.96 -6.21 21.53
C GLY A 80 -2.32 -6.84 21.80
N ALA A 81 -3.24 -6.04 22.29
CA ALA A 81 -4.59 -6.50 22.58
C ALA A 81 -5.62 -5.43 22.22
N THR A 82 -6.78 -5.87 21.74
CA THR A 82 -7.96 -5.04 21.51
C THR A 82 -9.12 -5.59 22.34
N ALA A 83 -9.67 -4.78 23.20
CA ALA A 83 -10.82 -5.10 24.02
C ALA A 83 -12.07 -4.34 23.53
N LYS A 84 -13.22 -5.01 23.53
CA LYS A 84 -14.53 -4.40 23.38
C LYS A 84 -14.98 -3.86 24.73
N VAL A 85 -14.92 -2.54 24.90
CA VAL A 85 -15.30 -1.88 26.15
C VAL A 85 -16.83 -1.69 26.23
N SER A 86 -17.47 -1.49 25.10
CA SER A 86 -18.91 -1.42 24.97
C SER A 86 -19.36 -1.89 23.58
N GLN A 87 -20.67 -1.94 23.35
CA GLN A 87 -21.22 -2.27 22.02
C GLN A 87 -20.82 -1.26 20.92
N TRP A 88 -20.37 -0.07 21.30
CA TRP A 88 -20.02 1.01 20.40
C TRP A 88 -18.55 1.45 20.51
N ALA A 89 -17.76 0.89 21.44
CA ALA A 89 -16.38 1.32 21.67
C ALA A 89 -15.41 0.15 21.85
N ASP A 90 -14.25 0.29 21.23
CA ASP A 90 -13.10 -0.61 21.33
C ASP A 90 -11.88 0.17 21.81
N VAL A 91 -11.03 -0.47 22.62
CA VAL A 91 -9.74 0.07 23.05
C VAL A 91 -8.66 -0.94 22.73
N SER A 92 -7.56 -0.47 22.18
CA SER A 92 -6.38 -1.27 21.89
C SER A 92 -5.16 -0.72 22.62
N ALA A 93 -4.32 -1.61 23.12
CA ALA A 93 -3.00 -1.28 23.62
C ALA A 93 -2.00 -2.24 23.02
N PHE A 94 -0.80 -1.76 22.72
CA PHE A 94 0.24 -2.56 22.07
C PHE A 94 1.63 -2.06 22.43
N TYR A 95 2.55 -3.01 22.50
CA TYR A 95 3.95 -2.77 22.84
C TYR A 95 4.83 -3.55 21.88
N SER A 96 5.91 -2.92 21.41
CA SER A 96 6.93 -3.53 20.57
C SER A 96 8.32 -3.26 21.12
N LEU A 97 9.14 -4.28 21.07
CA LEU A 97 10.56 -4.22 21.35
C LEU A 97 11.30 -4.85 20.17
N ARG A 98 12.07 -4.05 19.43
CA ARG A 98 12.88 -4.52 18.31
C ARG A 98 14.30 -4.04 18.46
N GLU A 99 15.22 -4.91 18.10
CA GLU A 99 16.61 -4.53 17.87
C GLU A 99 16.70 -3.94 16.47
N GLU A 100 17.22 -2.74 16.35
CA GLU A 100 17.58 -2.11 15.07
C GLU A 100 19.06 -2.35 14.75
N LYS A 101 19.47 -1.90 13.56
CA LYS A 101 20.88 -1.92 13.16
C LYS A 101 21.71 -1.25 14.24
N ASP A 102 22.89 -1.77 14.50
CA ASP A 102 23.84 -1.30 15.53
C ASP A 102 23.52 -1.67 16.99
N ASN A 103 22.74 -2.75 17.22
CA ASN A 103 22.37 -3.26 18.54
C ASN A 103 21.61 -2.26 19.42
N LEU A 104 20.92 -1.31 18.81
CA LEU A 104 20.04 -0.38 19.51
C LEU A 104 18.65 -0.95 19.69
N TRP A 105 18.17 -0.98 20.92
CA TRP A 105 16.83 -1.43 21.24
C TRP A 105 15.83 -0.29 21.06
N HIS A 106 14.81 -0.55 20.28
CA HIS A 106 13.73 0.36 20.00
C HIS A 106 12.44 -0.10 20.68
N HIS A 107 12.00 0.68 21.67
CA HIS A 107 10.73 0.45 22.36
C HIS A 107 9.64 1.30 21.68
N MET A 108 8.49 0.72 21.46
CA MET A 108 7.30 1.44 21.03
C MET A 108 6.10 1.02 21.85
N VAL A 109 5.42 2.00 22.42
CA VAL A 109 4.14 1.85 23.13
C VAL A 109 3.05 2.53 22.34
N GLY A 110 1.89 1.91 22.22
CA GLY A 110 0.78 2.52 21.51
C GLY A 110 -0.57 2.20 22.12
N VAL A 111 -1.48 3.13 21.98
CA VAL A 111 -2.88 3.00 22.40
C VAL A 111 -3.80 3.53 21.31
N ASN A 112 -4.96 2.91 21.16
CA ASN A 112 -6.03 3.41 20.32
C ASN A 112 -7.37 3.24 21.02
N ALA A 113 -8.23 4.25 20.93
CA ALA A 113 -9.63 4.16 21.31
C ALA A 113 -10.49 4.50 20.08
N THR A 114 -11.42 3.64 19.74
CA THR A 114 -12.34 3.84 18.60
C THR A 114 -13.78 3.73 19.07
N ALA A 115 -14.57 4.74 18.76
CA ALA A 115 -16.01 4.76 18.99
C ALA A 115 -16.79 4.75 17.67
N ARG A 116 -17.92 4.03 17.64
CA ARG A 116 -18.82 3.90 16.48
C ARG A 116 -20.23 4.22 16.92
N TRP A 117 -20.81 5.23 16.31
CA TRP A 117 -22.17 5.61 16.60
C TRP A 117 -22.95 5.81 15.30
N LYS A 118 -23.86 4.89 15.01
CA LYS A 118 -24.61 4.87 13.74
C LYS A 118 -23.67 4.94 12.51
N ARG A 119 -23.64 6.10 11.86
CA ARG A 119 -22.89 6.35 10.63
C ARG A 119 -21.53 7.03 10.86
N LEU A 120 -21.26 7.39 12.11
CA LEU A 120 -20.03 8.08 12.51
C LEU A 120 -19.09 7.12 13.23
N LYS A 121 -17.85 7.15 12.85
CA LYS A 121 -16.74 6.49 13.54
C LYS A 121 -15.70 7.55 13.88
N VAL A 122 -15.23 7.55 15.12
CA VAL A 122 -14.16 8.44 15.61
C VAL A 122 -13.12 7.59 16.29
N GLY A 123 -11.85 7.90 16.10
CA GLY A 123 -10.73 7.23 16.76
C GLY A 123 -9.70 8.22 17.24
N ILE A 124 -9.04 7.88 18.32
CA ILE A 124 -7.86 8.57 18.83
C ILE A 124 -6.76 7.53 18.94
N THR A 125 -5.59 7.85 18.40
CA THR A 125 -4.41 6.99 18.46
C THR A 125 -3.23 7.77 19.01
N ALA A 126 -2.47 7.17 19.91
CA ALA A 126 -1.21 7.73 20.40
C ALA A 126 -0.17 6.63 20.40
N ILE A 127 1.05 6.98 20.00
CA ILE A 127 2.24 6.13 20.11
C ILE A 127 3.39 6.93 20.69
N GLU A 128 4.27 6.25 21.39
CA GLU A 128 5.54 6.78 21.85
C GLU A 128 6.65 5.83 21.40
N ASN A 129 7.62 6.40 20.69
CA ASN A 129 8.84 5.74 20.26
C ASN A 129 9.95 6.16 21.20
N ILE A 130 10.56 5.20 21.86
CA ILE A 130 11.63 5.40 22.83
C ILE A 130 12.89 4.74 22.26
N LEU A 131 13.85 5.57 21.89
CA LEU A 131 15.21 5.20 21.53
C LEU A 131 16.12 5.49 22.71
N SER A 132 17.33 4.94 22.72
CA SER A 132 18.29 5.08 23.83
C SER A 132 18.50 6.54 24.28
N ASP A 133 18.52 7.49 23.35
CA ASP A 133 18.86 8.89 23.59
C ASP A 133 17.74 9.89 23.25
N SER A 134 16.60 9.42 22.76
CA SER A 134 15.50 10.29 22.37
C SER A 134 14.15 9.60 22.49
N SER A 135 13.11 10.39 22.70
CA SER A 135 11.73 9.91 22.59
C SER A 135 10.93 10.75 21.61
N GLN A 136 9.99 10.14 20.93
CA GLN A 136 9.08 10.80 20.02
C GLN A 136 7.65 10.33 20.29
N ALA A 137 6.79 11.27 20.66
CA ALA A 137 5.38 11.02 20.79
C ALA A 137 4.63 11.45 19.52
N VAL A 138 3.66 10.65 19.12
CA VAL A 138 2.74 10.96 18.02
C VAL A 138 1.31 10.72 18.49
N ILE A 139 0.47 11.73 18.33
CA ILE A 139 -0.95 11.63 18.66
C ILE A 139 -1.80 12.09 17.49
N GLY A 140 -2.91 11.43 17.23
CA GLY A 140 -3.84 11.80 16.17
C GLY A 140 -5.27 11.45 16.48
N ILE A 141 -6.16 12.16 15.83
CA ILE A 141 -7.60 11.93 15.83
C ILE A 141 -8.07 11.68 14.40
N ASN A 142 -8.91 10.68 14.22
CA ASN A 142 -9.51 10.37 12.93
C ASN A 142 -11.02 10.26 13.05
N ALA A 143 -11.71 10.57 11.96
CA ALA A 143 -13.14 10.42 11.86
C ALA A 143 -13.54 9.92 10.46
N ARG A 144 -14.65 9.19 10.40
CA ARG A 144 -15.33 8.77 9.16
C ARG A 144 -16.83 8.90 9.33
N TRP A 145 -17.45 9.55 8.39
CA TRP A 145 -18.89 9.75 8.36
C TRP A 145 -19.50 9.25 7.05
N ASN A 146 -20.32 8.19 7.15
CA ASN A 146 -21.00 7.59 6.01
C ASN A 146 -22.44 8.14 5.89
N LEU A 147 -22.70 8.88 4.84
CA LEU A 147 -23.99 9.47 4.51
C LEU A 147 -24.68 8.76 3.33
N GLY A 148 -24.45 7.47 3.16
CA GLY A 148 -24.99 6.68 2.07
C GLY A 148 -24.14 6.84 0.80
N LYS A 149 -24.57 7.73 -0.10
CA LYS A 149 -23.82 7.98 -1.34
C LYS A 149 -22.53 8.78 -1.13
N VAL A 150 -22.39 9.45 0.00
CA VAL A 150 -21.21 10.24 0.38
C VAL A 150 -20.54 9.61 1.59
N ASP A 151 -19.26 9.38 1.51
CA ASP A 151 -18.43 8.86 2.61
C ASP A 151 -17.27 9.84 2.81
N MET A 152 -17.28 10.56 3.91
CA MET A 152 -16.27 11.56 4.27
C MET A 152 -15.40 11.03 5.38
N TRP A 153 -14.11 11.35 5.33
CA TRP A 153 -13.16 10.91 6.32
C TRP A 153 -11.95 11.82 6.45
N GLY A 154 -11.25 11.72 7.56
CA GLY A 154 -10.00 12.44 7.77
C GLY A 154 -9.26 11.99 9.01
N GLU A 155 -8.01 12.41 9.07
CA GLU A 155 -7.12 12.24 10.21
C GLU A 155 -6.24 13.47 10.35
N LEU A 156 -6.08 13.93 11.58
CA LEU A 156 -5.13 14.96 11.98
C LEU A 156 -4.20 14.37 13.02
N ALA A 157 -2.90 14.62 12.90
CA ALA A 157 -1.91 14.12 13.83
C ALA A 157 -0.81 15.16 14.08
N THR A 158 -0.21 15.06 15.25
CA THR A 158 0.98 15.86 15.61
C THR A 158 2.07 14.95 16.11
N THR A 159 3.31 15.30 15.78
CA THR A 159 4.51 14.68 16.31
C THR A 159 5.19 15.63 17.26
N GLN A 160 5.63 15.11 18.40
CA GLN A 160 6.41 15.83 19.38
C GLN A 160 7.73 15.06 19.60
N GLY A 161 8.83 15.74 19.44
CA GLY A 161 10.20 15.31 19.63
C GLY A 161 11.06 16.55 19.69
N ASP A 162 12.20 16.57 19.00
CA ASP A 162 13.04 17.77 18.90
C ASP A 162 12.30 18.97 18.30
N LYS A 163 11.35 18.71 17.41
CA LYS A 163 10.48 19.71 16.79
C LYS A 163 9.03 19.22 16.72
N TRP A 164 8.13 20.17 16.71
CA TRP A 164 6.72 19.93 16.50
C TRP A 164 6.40 19.81 15.01
N GLY A 165 5.70 18.73 14.64
CA GLY A 165 5.19 18.53 13.30
C GLY A 165 3.69 18.28 13.28
N ILE A 166 3.02 18.74 12.22
CA ILE A 166 1.57 18.55 12.01
C ILE A 166 1.37 17.82 10.69
N GLY A 167 0.51 16.79 10.72
CA GLY A 167 0.03 16.07 9.54
C GLY A 167 -1.49 16.05 9.48
N GLY A 168 -2.05 16.19 8.28
CA GLY A 168 -3.47 16.10 8.03
C GLY A 168 -3.78 15.45 6.69
N ILE A 169 -4.81 14.61 6.67
CA ILE A 169 -5.38 14.02 5.45
C ILE A 169 -6.89 13.97 5.57
N ALA A 170 -7.59 14.36 4.51
CA ALA A 170 -9.04 14.29 4.44
C ALA A 170 -9.48 13.86 3.05
N GLY A 171 -10.57 13.13 2.97
CA GLY A 171 -11.11 12.65 1.70
C GLY A 171 -12.63 12.55 1.71
N VAL A 172 -13.18 12.59 0.51
CA VAL A 172 -14.58 12.37 0.24
C VAL A 172 -14.73 11.41 -0.93
N ARG A 173 -15.54 10.38 -0.73
CA ARG A 173 -15.98 9.48 -1.79
C ARG A 173 -17.44 9.74 -2.07
N TYR A 174 -17.78 9.91 -3.33
CA TYR A 174 -19.15 10.10 -3.80
C TYR A 174 -19.50 9.01 -4.81
N THR A 175 -20.56 8.25 -4.53
CA THR A 175 -21.07 7.16 -5.35
C THR A 175 -22.49 7.50 -5.77
N PRO A 176 -22.69 8.37 -6.80
CA PRO A 176 -24.03 8.80 -7.23
C PRO A 176 -24.89 7.64 -7.71
N ILE A 177 -24.28 6.70 -8.42
CA ILE A 177 -24.85 5.43 -8.89
C ILE A 177 -23.86 4.30 -8.57
N SER A 178 -24.34 3.04 -8.54
CA SER A 178 -23.52 1.86 -8.19
C SER A 178 -22.26 1.70 -9.04
N ASP A 179 -22.31 2.17 -10.28
CA ASP A 179 -21.26 1.95 -11.29
C ASP A 179 -20.29 3.13 -11.42
N LEU A 180 -20.49 4.20 -10.65
CA LEU A 180 -19.63 5.39 -10.68
C LEU A 180 -19.15 5.73 -9.27
N ASN A 181 -17.85 5.70 -9.07
CA ASN A 181 -17.18 6.15 -7.87
C ASN A 181 -16.27 7.34 -8.18
N LEU A 182 -16.42 8.38 -7.39
CA LEU A 182 -15.56 9.56 -7.40
C LEU A 182 -14.87 9.65 -6.04
N LEU A 183 -13.58 9.98 -6.03
CA LEU A 183 -12.78 10.14 -4.82
C LEU A 183 -11.98 11.42 -4.92
N ALA A 184 -12.04 12.25 -3.89
CA ALA A 184 -11.13 13.39 -3.72
C ALA A 184 -10.45 13.28 -2.38
N ILE A 185 -9.13 13.54 -2.34
CA ILE A 185 -8.32 13.54 -1.12
C ILE A 185 -7.44 14.78 -1.13
N TYR A 186 -7.35 15.44 0.01
CA TYR A 186 -6.36 16.49 0.28
C TYR A 186 -5.47 16.07 1.43
N ARG A 187 -4.17 16.37 1.33
CA ARG A 187 -3.18 16.07 2.36
C ARG A 187 -2.20 17.22 2.57
N TYR A 188 -1.81 17.39 3.83
CA TYR A 188 -0.80 18.34 4.25
C TYR A 188 0.08 17.73 5.32
N TYR A 189 1.39 17.77 5.12
CA TYR A 189 2.39 17.29 6.07
C TYR A 189 3.46 18.37 6.20
N SER A 190 3.64 18.92 7.39
CA SER A 190 4.67 19.92 7.67
C SER A 190 6.08 19.34 7.48
N ALA A 191 7.08 20.20 7.31
CA ALA A 191 8.47 19.75 7.15
C ALA A 191 8.98 18.97 8.37
N ASP A 192 8.52 19.36 9.56
CA ASP A 192 8.92 18.75 10.83
C ASP A 192 8.02 17.57 11.25
N TYR A 193 7.01 17.20 10.46
CA TYR A 193 6.24 15.98 10.69
C TYR A 193 7.14 14.76 10.40
N ARG A 194 7.55 14.07 11.44
CA ARG A 194 8.40 12.89 11.34
C ARG A 194 7.78 11.75 12.12
N ASN A 195 7.49 10.66 11.47
CA ASN A 195 6.92 9.48 12.11
C ASN A 195 7.29 8.24 11.27
N THR A 196 8.14 7.40 11.79
CA THR A 196 8.61 6.16 11.15
C THR A 196 7.46 5.19 10.88
N TYR A 197 6.44 5.15 11.74
CA TYR A 197 5.31 4.23 11.60
C TYR A 197 4.14 4.80 10.79
N ALA A 198 4.27 6.02 10.29
CA ALA A 198 3.26 6.58 9.41
C ALA A 198 3.29 5.92 8.03
N ASN A 199 2.11 5.60 7.50
CA ASN A 199 1.92 5.11 6.14
C ASN A 199 0.61 5.65 5.54
N ALA A 200 0.42 6.96 5.60
CA ALA A 200 -0.66 7.67 4.92
C ALA A 200 -0.34 7.85 3.42
N LEU A 201 -1.34 8.26 2.63
CA LEU A 201 -1.14 8.56 1.21
C LEU A 201 -0.12 9.70 1.06
N CYS A 202 0.99 9.42 0.41
CA CYS A 202 2.02 10.40 0.06
C CYS A 202 2.67 10.07 -1.29
N SER A 203 3.33 11.06 -1.89
CA SER A 203 4.08 10.90 -3.16
C SER A 203 5.58 10.83 -2.94
N LYS A 204 6.03 11.20 -1.74
CA LYS A 204 7.42 11.10 -1.29
C LYS A 204 7.70 9.75 -0.61
N THR A 205 8.94 9.50 -0.31
CA THR A 205 9.34 8.31 0.46
C THR A 205 8.89 8.42 1.91
N ASN A 206 9.07 9.60 2.50
CA ASN A 206 8.68 9.91 3.87
C ASN A 206 7.45 10.82 3.88
N ILE A 207 6.62 10.67 4.90
CA ILE A 207 5.42 11.49 5.11
C ILE A 207 5.85 12.79 5.81
N ASN A 208 6.42 13.71 5.05
CA ASN A 208 6.79 15.06 5.50
C ASN A 208 6.90 16.04 4.35
N ASN A 209 6.83 17.32 4.66
CA ASN A 209 7.03 18.42 3.72
C ASN A 209 6.29 18.21 2.40
N GLU A 210 5.02 17.81 2.49
CA GLU A 210 4.18 17.55 1.32
C GLU A 210 2.79 18.15 1.55
N HIS A 211 2.27 18.85 0.55
CA HIS A 211 0.86 19.12 0.40
C HIS A 211 0.44 18.74 -1.01
N GLY A 212 -0.75 18.19 -1.13
CA GLY A 212 -1.22 17.71 -2.42
C GLY A 212 -2.69 17.33 -2.43
N GLY A 213 -3.22 17.23 -3.65
CA GLY A 213 -4.59 16.84 -3.94
C GLY A 213 -4.65 15.69 -4.90
N TYR A 214 -5.52 14.73 -4.60
CA TYR A 214 -5.80 13.56 -5.41
C TYR A 214 -7.27 13.56 -5.82
N ILE A 215 -7.54 13.25 -7.10
CA ILE A 215 -8.88 13.02 -7.63
C ILE A 215 -8.85 11.69 -8.37
N GLY A 216 -9.84 10.85 -8.12
CA GLY A 216 -9.97 9.55 -8.79
C GLY A 216 -11.41 9.30 -9.27
N LEU A 217 -11.52 8.52 -10.33
CA LEU A 217 -12.77 8.09 -10.96
C LEU A 217 -12.70 6.60 -11.29
N GLU A 218 -13.76 5.85 -10.97
CA GLU A 218 -14.05 4.51 -11.48
C GLU A 218 -15.42 4.48 -12.12
N TYR A 219 -15.53 3.92 -13.32
CA TYR A 219 -16.77 3.81 -14.06
C TYR A 219 -16.93 2.42 -14.68
N ASN A 220 -17.96 1.70 -14.24
CA ASN A 220 -18.17 0.27 -14.55
C ASN A 220 -19.49 0.00 -15.29
N ARG A 221 -20.16 1.04 -15.81
CA ARG A 221 -21.47 0.89 -16.45
C ARG A 221 -21.41 0.41 -17.91
N LEU A 222 -20.26 0.56 -18.55
CA LEU A 222 -20.08 0.09 -19.93
C LEU A 222 -19.99 -1.43 -19.95
N LYS A 223 -20.76 -2.07 -20.83
CA LYS A 223 -20.75 -3.52 -20.98
C LYS A 223 -19.33 -4.03 -21.27
N HIS A 224 -18.84 -4.89 -20.39
CA HIS A 224 -17.51 -5.50 -20.45
C HIS A 224 -16.34 -4.54 -20.21
N TRP A 225 -16.55 -3.27 -19.93
CA TRP A 225 -15.48 -2.32 -19.67
C TRP A 225 -15.53 -1.80 -18.23
N GLN A 226 -14.37 -1.75 -17.61
CA GLN A 226 -14.13 -1.03 -16.36
C GLN A 226 -13.10 0.06 -16.66
N LEU A 227 -13.47 1.30 -16.41
CA LEU A 227 -12.61 2.45 -16.65
C LEU A 227 -12.22 3.05 -15.33
N SER A 228 -10.96 3.40 -15.18
CA SER A 228 -10.46 4.10 -14.02
C SER A 228 -9.43 5.14 -14.40
N ALA A 229 -9.45 6.25 -13.69
CA ALA A 229 -8.46 7.30 -13.87
C ALA A 229 -8.21 8.01 -12.55
N PHE A 230 -7.01 8.54 -12.38
CA PHE A 230 -6.72 9.48 -11.30
C PHE A 230 -5.72 10.55 -11.72
N GLY A 231 -5.80 11.68 -11.04
CA GLY A 231 -4.80 12.73 -11.01
C GLY A 231 -4.40 13.02 -9.59
N ASP A 232 -3.12 13.17 -9.35
CA ASP A 232 -2.54 13.56 -8.06
C ASP A 232 -1.49 14.63 -8.28
N ILE A 233 -1.64 15.74 -7.62
CA ILE A 233 -0.72 16.89 -7.70
C ILE A 233 -0.21 17.16 -6.31
N TRP A 234 1.09 17.34 -6.20
CA TRP A 234 1.75 17.74 -4.95
C TRP A 234 2.80 18.79 -5.23
N ARG A 235 3.32 19.41 -4.18
CA ARG A 235 4.25 20.55 -4.24
C ARG A 235 5.35 20.40 -5.31
N ASP A 236 5.95 19.20 -5.45
CA ASP A 236 7.15 18.99 -6.24
C ASP A 236 6.90 18.07 -7.45
N GLY A 237 5.64 17.88 -7.85
CA GLY A 237 5.32 17.03 -8.98
C GLY A 237 3.85 16.68 -9.14
N PHE A 238 3.59 15.80 -10.11
CA PHE A 238 2.24 15.27 -10.34
C PHE A 238 2.32 13.84 -10.87
N GLU A 239 1.19 13.15 -10.80
CA GLU A 239 1.01 11.83 -11.36
C GLU A 239 -0.42 11.66 -11.85
N THR A 240 -0.57 11.21 -13.08
CA THR A 240 -1.87 10.88 -13.66
C THR A 240 -1.85 9.46 -14.21
N MET A 241 -2.98 8.80 -14.16
CA MET A 241 -3.13 7.46 -14.70
C MET A 241 -4.54 7.30 -15.27
N ALA A 242 -4.63 6.64 -16.42
CA ALA A 242 -5.88 6.13 -16.99
C ALA A 242 -5.72 4.63 -17.30
N GLN A 243 -6.72 3.84 -16.96
CA GLN A 243 -6.76 2.41 -17.23
C GLN A 243 -8.13 2.00 -17.78
N ALA A 244 -8.11 1.14 -18.78
CA ALA A 244 -9.27 0.48 -19.32
C ALA A 244 -9.09 -1.03 -19.23
N ASP A 245 -10.01 -1.69 -18.53
CA ASP A 245 -10.07 -3.15 -18.41
C ASP A 245 -11.23 -3.66 -19.29
N PHE A 246 -10.94 -4.60 -20.18
CA PHE A 246 -11.93 -5.26 -21.03
C PHE A 246 -12.13 -6.70 -20.57
N LEU A 247 -13.35 -7.02 -20.11
CA LEU A 247 -13.73 -8.28 -19.46
C LEU A 247 -14.97 -8.90 -20.15
N PRO A 248 -14.89 -9.28 -21.43
CA PRO A 248 -16.06 -9.72 -22.19
C PRO A 248 -16.60 -11.08 -21.73
N LYS A 249 -15.74 -11.96 -21.20
CA LYS A 249 -16.05 -13.30 -20.72
C LYS A 249 -15.12 -13.69 -19.57
N LYS A 250 -15.50 -14.71 -18.80
CA LYS A 250 -14.67 -15.24 -17.69
C LYS A 250 -13.25 -15.67 -18.13
N HIS A 251 -13.09 -16.08 -19.38
CA HIS A 251 -11.84 -16.65 -19.91
C HIS A 251 -10.96 -15.65 -20.63
N TYR A 252 -11.42 -14.41 -20.78
CA TYR A 252 -10.67 -13.37 -21.48
C TYR A 252 -10.60 -12.10 -20.64
N ARG A 253 -9.42 -11.58 -20.50
CA ARG A 253 -9.17 -10.31 -19.81
C ARG A 253 -8.10 -9.54 -20.58
N MET A 254 -8.33 -8.26 -20.78
CA MET A 254 -7.33 -7.36 -21.33
C MET A 254 -7.34 -6.07 -20.51
N HIS A 255 -6.19 -5.50 -20.24
CA HIS A 255 -6.12 -4.15 -19.70
C HIS A 255 -5.05 -3.31 -20.41
N THR A 256 -5.33 -2.04 -20.52
CA THR A 256 -4.39 -1.04 -21.00
C THR A 256 -4.30 0.06 -19.96
N ARG A 257 -3.09 0.43 -19.60
CA ARG A 257 -2.81 1.49 -18.64
C ARG A 257 -1.81 2.48 -19.21
N PHE A 258 -2.17 3.74 -19.15
CA PHE A 258 -1.27 4.85 -19.42
C PHE A 258 -1.04 5.64 -18.13
N ARG A 259 0.21 6.03 -17.87
CA ARG A 259 0.59 6.77 -16.66
C ARG A 259 1.63 7.82 -17.02
N VAL A 260 1.45 9.02 -16.48
CA VAL A 260 2.44 10.10 -16.56
C VAL A 260 2.79 10.48 -15.14
N LYS A 261 4.08 10.65 -14.86
CA LYS A 261 4.55 11.06 -13.55
C LYS A 261 5.72 12.04 -13.69
N ARG A 262 5.60 13.18 -13.06
CA ARG A 262 6.69 14.13 -12.84
C ARG A 262 7.15 14.07 -11.41
N LYS A 263 8.42 13.81 -11.20
CA LYS A 263 9.05 13.81 -9.87
C LYS A 263 10.55 14.09 -10.02
N ASN A 264 11.09 15.02 -9.19
CA ASN A 264 12.51 15.37 -9.19
C ASN A 264 13.01 15.78 -10.60
N ASP A 265 12.28 16.65 -11.28
CA ASP A 265 12.57 17.16 -12.63
C ASP A 265 12.72 16.07 -13.72
N LYS A 266 12.09 14.90 -13.47
CA LYS A 266 11.98 13.81 -14.43
C LYS A 266 10.53 13.57 -14.78
N ASP A 267 10.24 13.52 -16.07
CA ASP A 267 8.95 13.10 -16.61
C ASP A 267 9.03 11.64 -17.07
N THR A 268 8.17 10.82 -16.51
CA THR A 268 8.07 9.40 -16.88
C THR A 268 6.70 9.14 -17.49
N TYR A 269 6.70 8.64 -18.71
CA TYR A 269 5.51 8.15 -19.43
C TYR A 269 5.58 6.63 -19.46
N SER A 270 4.53 5.98 -19.03
CA SER A 270 4.47 4.51 -18.97
C SER A 270 3.22 4.02 -19.67
N LEU A 271 3.38 3.04 -20.52
CA LEU A 271 2.28 2.30 -21.16
C LEU A 271 2.42 0.82 -20.78
N ARG A 272 1.32 0.23 -20.31
CA ARG A 272 1.21 -1.21 -20.10
C ARG A 272 0.00 -1.74 -20.84
N TRP A 273 0.20 -2.78 -21.59
CA TRP A 273 -0.85 -3.60 -22.17
C TRP A 273 -0.71 -5.03 -21.68
N ASN A 274 -1.82 -5.64 -21.28
CA ASN A 274 -1.83 -7.01 -20.78
C ASN A 274 -3.07 -7.72 -21.31
N MET A 275 -2.90 -8.95 -21.77
CA MET A 275 -3.97 -9.84 -22.21
C MET A 275 -3.81 -11.20 -21.55
N ALA A 276 -4.88 -11.72 -20.98
CA ALA A 276 -4.93 -13.08 -20.45
C ALA A 276 -6.10 -13.84 -21.05
N TYR A 277 -5.86 -15.08 -21.42
CA TYR A 277 -6.84 -15.97 -22.01
C TYR A 277 -6.73 -17.37 -21.42
N THR A 278 -7.86 -17.93 -21.01
CA THR A 278 -7.95 -19.29 -20.43
C THR A 278 -8.84 -20.16 -21.29
N PHE A 279 -8.35 -21.32 -21.72
CA PHE A 279 -9.12 -22.33 -22.43
C PHE A 279 -8.76 -23.73 -21.96
N GLY A 280 -9.74 -24.48 -21.48
CA GLY A 280 -9.51 -25.77 -20.84
C GLY A 280 -8.52 -25.64 -19.67
N GLN A 281 -7.43 -26.41 -19.72
CA GLN A 281 -6.35 -26.38 -18.73
C GLN A 281 -5.25 -25.36 -19.03
N TRP A 282 -5.32 -24.65 -20.14
CA TRP A 282 -4.32 -23.66 -20.57
C TRP A 282 -4.67 -22.26 -20.08
N HIS A 283 -3.69 -21.57 -19.53
CA HIS A 283 -3.77 -20.15 -19.25
C HIS A 283 -2.60 -19.43 -19.91
N LEU A 284 -2.94 -18.50 -20.80
CA LEU A 284 -1.99 -17.70 -21.57
C LEU A 284 -2.04 -16.25 -21.07
N LYS A 285 -0.87 -15.64 -20.89
CA LYS A 285 -0.79 -14.22 -20.54
C LYS A 285 0.33 -13.56 -21.32
N THR A 286 -0.03 -12.53 -22.08
CA THR A 286 0.90 -11.66 -22.80
C THR A 286 0.92 -10.30 -22.12
N GLN A 287 2.09 -9.72 -21.92
CA GLN A 287 2.21 -8.36 -21.40
C GLN A 287 3.30 -7.61 -22.12
N ALA A 288 2.99 -6.38 -22.52
CA ALA A 288 3.92 -5.41 -23.06
C ALA A 288 3.96 -4.17 -22.17
N ASP A 289 5.16 -3.75 -21.82
CA ASP A 289 5.43 -2.55 -21.04
C ASP A 289 6.38 -1.64 -21.81
N GLY A 290 6.13 -0.34 -21.76
CA GLY A 290 7.02 0.68 -22.29
C GLY A 290 7.14 1.83 -21.29
N ASN A 291 8.37 2.28 -21.05
CA ASN A 291 8.69 3.46 -20.27
C ASN A 291 9.50 4.44 -21.11
N LEU A 292 9.10 5.69 -21.11
CA LEU A 292 9.84 6.80 -21.71
C LEU A 292 10.15 7.79 -20.58
N VAL A 293 11.41 8.12 -20.39
CA VAL A 293 11.86 9.03 -19.33
C VAL A 293 12.59 10.20 -19.96
N GLN A 294 12.08 11.41 -19.67
CA GLN A 294 12.70 12.66 -20.03
C GLN A 294 13.28 13.31 -18.77
N ALA A 295 14.60 13.47 -18.75
CA ALA A 295 15.33 14.14 -17.69
C ALA A 295 16.23 15.20 -18.31
N GLN A 296 15.98 16.48 -18.01
CA GLN A 296 16.65 17.61 -18.68
C GLN A 296 16.50 17.50 -20.23
N GLU A 297 17.62 17.42 -20.95
CA GLU A 297 17.62 17.27 -22.41
C GLU A 297 17.67 15.81 -22.88
N ALA A 298 17.86 14.86 -21.97
CA ALA A 298 17.98 13.45 -22.32
C ALA A 298 16.62 12.75 -22.34
N LEU A 299 16.33 12.10 -23.46
CA LEU A 299 15.18 11.21 -23.62
C LEU A 299 15.67 9.77 -23.67
N THR A 300 15.20 8.95 -22.75
CA THR A 300 15.57 7.55 -22.65
C THR A 300 14.34 6.65 -22.62
N TYR A 301 14.47 5.40 -23.06
CA TYR A 301 13.36 4.46 -23.14
C TYR A 301 13.72 3.10 -22.55
N GLY A 302 12.71 2.37 -22.14
CA GLY A 302 12.81 0.97 -21.77
C GLY A 302 11.53 0.24 -22.14
N TRP A 303 11.64 -1.03 -22.52
CA TRP A 303 10.50 -1.87 -22.82
C TRP A 303 10.70 -3.30 -22.33
N SER A 304 9.59 -4.01 -22.15
CA SER A 304 9.57 -5.44 -21.85
C SER A 304 8.35 -6.06 -22.51
N LEU A 305 8.55 -7.23 -23.09
CA LEU A 305 7.48 -8.07 -23.64
C LEU A 305 7.65 -9.48 -23.07
N PHE A 306 6.60 -10.04 -22.48
CA PHE A 306 6.63 -11.43 -22.08
C PHE A 306 5.36 -12.20 -22.44
N GLN A 307 5.53 -13.51 -22.61
CA GLN A 307 4.49 -14.49 -22.80
C GLN A 307 4.60 -15.55 -21.70
N ASP A 308 3.55 -15.68 -20.90
CA ASP A 308 3.37 -16.79 -19.96
C ASP A 308 2.47 -17.85 -20.58
N VAL A 309 2.83 -19.08 -20.40
CA VAL A 309 2.03 -20.26 -20.70
C VAL A 309 1.94 -21.11 -19.44
N GLU A 310 0.74 -21.31 -18.94
CA GLU A 310 0.47 -22.15 -17.77
C GLU A 310 -0.44 -23.31 -18.20
N TYR A 311 -0.08 -24.51 -17.76
CA TYR A 311 -0.90 -25.72 -17.93
C TYR A 311 -1.23 -26.33 -16.58
N ARG A 312 -2.51 -26.51 -16.29
CA ARG A 312 -3.02 -27.12 -15.06
C ARG A 312 -3.47 -28.55 -15.34
N PHE A 313 -2.83 -29.51 -14.73
CA PHE A 313 -3.23 -30.91 -14.87
C PHE A 313 -4.57 -31.15 -14.18
N ALA A 314 -5.50 -31.82 -14.86
CA ALA A 314 -6.85 -32.03 -14.32
C ALA A 314 -6.91 -33.08 -13.20
N GLN A 315 -6.00 -34.05 -13.21
CA GLN A 315 -6.03 -35.22 -12.32
C GLN A 315 -5.04 -35.14 -11.16
N VAL A 316 -4.08 -34.25 -11.21
CA VAL A 316 -3.02 -34.07 -10.21
C VAL A 316 -2.85 -32.59 -9.88
N PRO A 317 -2.53 -32.19 -8.64
CA PRO A 317 -2.37 -30.79 -8.26
C PRO A 317 -1.02 -30.22 -8.74
N ILE A 318 -0.72 -30.41 -10.03
CA ILE A 318 0.50 -29.93 -10.68
C ILE A 318 0.14 -28.81 -11.65
N VAL A 319 0.90 -27.73 -11.61
CA VAL A 319 0.83 -26.59 -12.53
C VAL A 319 2.21 -26.40 -13.15
N LEU A 320 2.30 -26.47 -14.45
CA LEU A 320 3.50 -26.14 -15.23
C LEU A 320 3.39 -24.70 -15.72
N GLN A 321 4.45 -23.92 -15.52
CA GLN A 321 4.51 -22.55 -15.97
C GLN A 321 5.81 -22.31 -16.74
N LEU A 322 5.68 -21.69 -17.91
CA LEU A 322 6.80 -21.26 -18.75
C LEU A 322 6.64 -19.77 -19.06
N ARG A 323 7.75 -19.03 -18.99
CA ARG A 323 7.82 -17.66 -19.43
C ARG A 323 8.91 -17.50 -20.49
N ALA A 324 8.56 -16.84 -21.59
CA ALA A 324 9.51 -16.26 -22.52
C ALA A 324 9.43 -14.74 -22.40
N GLN A 325 10.57 -14.07 -22.28
CA GLN A 325 10.64 -12.64 -22.06
C GLN A 325 11.77 -12.02 -22.85
N GLY A 326 11.53 -10.87 -23.46
CA GLY A 326 12.54 -9.99 -24.03
C GLY A 326 12.40 -8.60 -23.45
N PHE A 327 13.52 -7.90 -23.22
CA PHE A 327 13.51 -6.54 -22.69
C PHE A 327 14.76 -5.76 -23.09
N ASP A 328 14.61 -4.43 -23.16
CA ASP A 328 15.72 -3.47 -23.26
C ASP A 328 15.42 -2.28 -22.33
N ALA A 329 16.17 -2.14 -21.26
CA ALA A 329 16.06 -1.10 -20.25
C ALA A 329 17.45 -0.72 -19.73
N LYS A 330 18.27 -0.12 -20.61
CA LYS A 330 19.70 0.17 -20.35
C LYS A 330 19.94 1.23 -19.28
N GLN A 331 18.95 2.07 -19.01
CA GLN A 331 19.03 3.11 -18.00
C GLN A 331 18.25 2.67 -16.75
N TRP A 332 18.81 2.91 -15.55
CA TRP A 332 18.14 2.59 -14.28
C TRP A 332 16.75 3.21 -14.15
N ASP A 333 16.58 4.41 -14.66
CA ASP A 333 15.32 5.13 -14.62
C ASP A 333 14.24 4.49 -15.51
N ASN A 334 14.64 3.70 -16.51
CA ASN A 334 13.75 3.02 -17.46
C ASN A 334 13.42 1.57 -17.09
N ARG A 335 13.93 1.07 -15.94
CA ARG A 335 13.64 -0.28 -15.51
C ARG A 335 12.14 -0.57 -15.50
N VAL A 336 11.78 -1.77 -15.89
CA VAL A 336 10.38 -2.20 -15.96
C VAL A 336 10.09 -3.16 -14.82
N TYR A 337 9.08 -2.84 -14.01
CA TYR A 337 8.62 -3.74 -12.96
C TYR A 337 7.69 -4.78 -13.51
N ILE A 338 8.04 -6.04 -13.28
CA ILE A 338 7.27 -7.21 -13.72
C ILE A 338 6.87 -8.03 -12.51
N TYR A 339 5.71 -8.70 -12.59
CA TYR A 339 5.34 -9.72 -11.63
C TYR A 339 5.81 -11.07 -12.14
N GLU A 340 6.62 -11.75 -11.35
CA GLU A 340 7.01 -13.13 -11.57
C GLU A 340 6.16 -14.05 -10.71
N ASN A 341 5.90 -15.26 -11.21
CA ASN A 341 5.33 -16.31 -10.40
C ASN A 341 6.45 -16.84 -9.49
N ASP A 342 6.32 -16.59 -8.21
CA ASP A 342 7.31 -16.96 -7.20
C ASP A 342 6.69 -17.91 -6.17
N VAL A 343 7.52 -18.42 -5.26
CA VAL A 343 7.05 -19.28 -4.16
C VAL A 343 6.11 -18.50 -3.25
N LEU A 344 5.23 -19.25 -2.58
CA LEU A 344 4.30 -18.69 -1.59
C LEU A 344 5.07 -17.82 -0.57
N TYR A 345 4.57 -16.62 -0.33
CA TYR A 345 5.14 -15.63 0.59
C TYR A 345 6.39 -14.88 0.10
N ALA A 346 6.84 -15.09 -1.13
CA ALA A 346 7.76 -14.15 -1.75
C ALA A 346 7.02 -12.86 -2.14
N TYR A 347 7.46 -11.73 -1.61
CA TYR A 347 6.84 -10.42 -1.84
C TYR A 347 7.73 -9.49 -2.67
N ALA A 348 8.70 -10.05 -3.37
CA ALA A 348 9.54 -9.28 -4.26
C ALA A 348 8.76 -8.87 -5.52
N ILE A 349 8.89 -7.61 -5.92
CA ILE A 349 8.45 -7.14 -7.22
C ILE A 349 9.72 -6.95 -8.04
N PRO A 350 10.15 -7.97 -8.78
CA PRO A 350 11.37 -7.88 -9.57
C PRO A 350 11.21 -6.85 -10.68
N PHE A 351 12.32 -6.32 -11.11
CA PHE A 351 12.41 -5.45 -12.27
C PHE A 351 13.46 -5.97 -13.23
N VAL A 352 13.29 -5.66 -14.51
CA VAL A 352 14.29 -5.92 -15.53
C VAL A 352 15.06 -4.64 -15.82
N TYR A 353 16.37 -4.80 -15.95
CA TYR A 353 17.35 -3.77 -16.22
C TYR A 353 18.46 -4.33 -17.11
N GLY A 354 18.91 -3.57 -18.09
CA GLY A 354 19.84 -4.04 -19.10
C GLY A 354 19.12 -4.50 -20.38
N VAL A 355 19.65 -5.52 -21.03
CA VAL A 355 19.11 -6.13 -22.25
C VAL A 355 19.06 -7.65 -22.04
N GLY A 356 17.96 -8.27 -22.42
CA GLY A 356 17.78 -9.72 -22.32
C GLY A 356 16.56 -10.22 -23.07
#